data_c03449b8dfd3934df48f9714602a2ae6
#
_entry.id   c03449b8dfd3934df48f9714602a2ae6
#
_cell.length_a   1.000
_cell.length_b   1.000
_cell.length_c   1.000
_cell.angle_alpha   90.00
_cell.angle_beta   90.00
_cell.angle_gamma   90.00
#
_symmetry.space_group_name_H-M   'P 1'
#
loop_
_entity.id
_entity.type
_entity.pdbx_description
1 polymer ?
#
loop_
_entity_poly.entity_id
_entity_poly.type
_entity_poly.pdbx_seq_one_letter_code
_entity_poly.pdbx_strand_id
1 'polypeptide(L)'
;MGSQNVRLLPYIVATLIANSFLCCAPSSPAQNAIVDNGKPNAEIVIAEQPARTARLAAHELQTYVEKISGAKLPIVFQPSGTMPVTVYVGESPATKRLGISTNDLKCGAYRIVSGKDWLVLIGDDTDFVPIEPWASNNADIVSGKLQRAWNEITGTVWGAPSALMYKNRIRLSNDIGLPDGAQPDDEPLVLWGYDERGSFNAVCGFLRNLGVRWYMPGEVGEVIPSLPTIHLPQIDETVHPAFPIRRVNIRFGVHGQDTAMWAMRLGIRDPHGLQIAHGMTTMTDRPEIMEAHPDWFALYGGKRHTDLAAKNNQLCYSNKDLFQETVRYARAQFDHYDYDAVSVMPPDGYVAICQCPLCEGKDTPNRDHRGLLSDYVWDFVNRVAKEVRKTHPDKLISNCAYGAYTLPPQKIEKLEPNVLVCIVGGRRPTSNLPEQQEELRRLREAWVAKTDNPIMIFENYPFTDRGFYLPAFTPHAMGESIN
;
A
#
# COMPACT_ATOMS: atom_id res chain seq x y z
N MET A 1 81.28 9.80 20.51
CA MET A 1 82.28 10.12 19.49
C MET A 1 81.56 10.31 18.18
N GLY A 2 81.55 11.39 17.71
CA GLY A 2 81.96 12.34 16.70
C GLY A 2 80.72 12.86 15.98
N SER A 3 80.42 14.01 16.18
CA SER A 3 80.65 15.38 15.65
C SER A 3 79.86 15.62 14.34
N GLN A 4 78.86 16.39 14.49
CA GLN A 4 78.40 17.63 13.84
C GLN A 4 79.11 18.00 12.53
N ASN A 5 78.26 18.38 11.56
CA ASN A 5 78.56 19.54 10.74
C ASN A 5 77.27 20.22 10.23
N VAL A 6 77.05 21.42 10.74
CA VAL A 6 76.04 22.39 10.30
C VAL A 6 76.65 23.12 9.10
N ARG A 7 75.93 23.17 7.96
CA ARG A 7 76.21 24.13 6.88
C ARG A 7 75.04 25.11 6.74
N LEU A 8 75.29 26.35 7.04
CA LEU A 8 74.49 27.51 6.69
C LEU A 8 74.55 27.79 5.20
N LEU A 9 73.43 28.04 4.54
CA LEU A 9 73.36 28.62 3.21
C LEU A 9 72.49 29.88 3.24
N PRO A 10 72.82 30.88 2.41
CA PRO A 10 72.36 32.26 2.60
C PRO A 10 70.96 32.51 2.03
N TYR A 11 70.24 33.46 2.65
CA TYR A 11 68.99 33.99 2.21
C TYR A 11 69.11 34.78 0.92
N ILE A 12 68.38 34.36 -0.12
CA ILE A 12 68.09 35.17 -1.28
C ILE A 12 66.69 35.77 -1.10
N VAL A 13 66.61 37.07 -0.89
CA VAL A 13 65.35 37.81 -0.87
C VAL A 13 64.94 38.02 -2.35
N ALA A 14 63.93 37.28 -2.76
CA ALA A 14 63.26 37.54 -4.06
C ALA A 14 61.99 38.32 -3.80
N THR A 15 61.96 39.58 -4.22
CA THR A 15 60.79 40.46 -4.20
C THR A 15 59.82 40.00 -5.28
N LEU A 16 58.75 39.32 -4.89
CA LEU A 16 57.64 38.97 -5.77
C LEU A 16 56.67 40.11 -5.86
N ILE A 17 56.59 40.75 -7.04
CA ILE A 17 55.54 41.69 -7.43
C ILE A 17 54.27 40.84 -7.65
N ALA A 18 53.31 40.95 -6.72
CA ALA A 18 52.00 40.32 -6.85
C ALA A 18 51.15 41.10 -7.87
N ASN A 19 51.08 40.63 -9.09
CA ASN A 19 50.05 41.05 -10.03
C ASN A 19 48.72 40.41 -9.58
N SER A 20 47.86 41.19 -8.94
CA SER A 20 46.47 40.81 -8.62
C SER A 20 45.65 40.72 -9.90
N PHE A 21 45.66 39.61 -10.58
CA PHE A 21 44.59 39.27 -11.52
C PHE A 21 43.34 38.98 -10.70
N LEU A 22 42.41 39.94 -10.65
CA LEU A 22 41.02 39.66 -10.28
C LEU A 22 40.46 38.70 -11.32
N CYS A 23 40.53 37.39 -11.04
CA CYS A 23 39.71 36.42 -11.75
C CYS A 23 38.25 36.70 -11.32
N CYS A 24 37.52 37.44 -12.16
CA CYS A 24 36.07 37.39 -12.15
C CYS A 24 35.70 35.94 -12.54
N ALA A 25 35.49 35.08 -11.54
CA ALA A 25 34.79 33.81 -11.79
C ALA A 25 33.44 34.19 -12.41
N PRO A 26 33.03 33.54 -13.51
CA PRO A 26 31.70 33.76 -14.04
C PRO A 26 30.70 33.44 -12.91
N SER A 27 29.93 34.45 -12.50
CA SER A 27 28.83 34.25 -11.58
C SER A 27 27.89 33.24 -12.21
N SER A 28 27.80 32.06 -11.63
CA SER A 28 26.72 31.15 -11.98
C SER A 28 25.42 31.94 -12.00
N PRO A 29 24.56 31.77 -13.02
CA PRO A 29 23.28 32.46 -13.05
C PRO A 29 22.58 32.21 -11.72
N ALA A 30 22.07 33.26 -11.08
CA ALA A 30 21.38 33.15 -9.80
C ALA A 30 20.27 32.11 -9.96
N GLN A 31 20.37 31.01 -9.23
CA GLN A 31 19.38 29.94 -9.26
C GLN A 31 18.08 30.48 -8.65
N ASN A 32 16.95 30.37 -9.37
CA ASN A 32 15.68 30.81 -8.83
C ASN A 32 15.38 30.08 -7.53
N ALA A 33 14.76 30.76 -6.60
CA ALA A 33 14.39 30.23 -5.30
C ALA A 33 12.87 30.10 -5.19
N ILE A 34 12.38 29.02 -4.55
CA ILE A 34 11.00 28.85 -4.13
C ILE A 34 10.73 29.71 -2.88
N VAL A 35 11.71 29.78 -1.99
CA VAL A 35 11.73 30.63 -0.81
C VAL A 35 13.08 31.36 -0.78
N ASP A 36 13.06 32.66 -0.55
CA ASP A 36 14.26 33.47 -0.42
C ASP A 36 14.33 34.17 0.94
N ASN A 37 15.30 33.77 1.77
CA ASN A 37 15.53 34.31 3.12
C ASN A 37 14.25 34.41 3.96
N GLY A 38 13.47 33.33 4.02
CA GLY A 38 12.22 33.22 4.78
C GLY A 38 11.04 33.96 4.14
N LYS A 39 11.16 34.42 2.91
CA LYS A 39 10.06 35.06 2.17
C LYS A 39 9.56 34.18 1.03
N PRO A 40 8.24 34.09 0.82
CA PRO A 40 7.67 33.36 -0.32
C PRO A 40 8.16 33.99 -1.64
N ASN A 41 8.68 33.19 -2.53
CA ASN A 41 9.10 33.57 -3.86
C ASN A 41 8.46 32.67 -4.94
N ALA A 42 7.52 31.85 -4.51
CA ALA A 42 6.72 30.97 -5.35
C ALA A 42 5.27 30.93 -4.87
N GLU A 43 4.39 30.47 -5.75
CA GLU A 43 3.00 30.12 -5.46
C GLU A 43 2.72 28.67 -5.85
N ILE A 44 1.81 28.01 -5.14
CA ILE A 44 1.36 26.64 -5.40
C ILE A 44 0.10 26.72 -6.26
N VAL A 45 0.14 26.09 -7.43
CA VAL A 45 -1.00 26.09 -8.38
C VAL A 45 -1.61 24.68 -8.42
N ILE A 46 -2.91 24.60 -8.16
CA ILE A 46 -3.74 23.39 -8.30
C ILE A 46 -4.82 23.62 -9.38
N ALA A 47 -5.44 22.56 -9.86
CA ALA A 47 -6.58 22.67 -10.75
C ALA A 47 -7.78 23.35 -10.04
N GLU A 48 -8.72 23.93 -10.80
CA GLU A 48 -9.95 24.53 -10.23
C GLU A 48 -10.85 23.46 -9.58
N GLN A 49 -10.84 22.25 -10.11
CA GLN A 49 -11.51 21.07 -9.54
C GLN A 49 -10.44 19.98 -9.28
N PRO A 50 -9.68 20.12 -8.20
CA PRO A 50 -8.59 19.19 -7.92
C PRO A 50 -9.12 17.91 -7.29
N ALA A 51 -8.48 16.77 -7.57
CA ALA A 51 -8.68 15.56 -6.81
C ALA A 51 -8.40 15.81 -5.31
N ARG A 52 -9.07 15.04 -4.43
CA ARG A 52 -8.92 15.17 -2.97
C ARG A 52 -7.47 15.07 -2.52
N THR A 53 -6.73 14.16 -3.13
CA THR A 53 -5.32 13.92 -2.81
C THR A 53 -4.39 15.00 -3.34
N ALA A 54 -4.73 15.66 -4.45
CA ALA A 54 -4.00 16.83 -4.94
C ALA A 54 -4.21 18.05 -4.03
N ARG A 55 -5.42 18.25 -3.47
CA ARG A 55 -5.68 19.27 -2.43
C ARG A 55 -4.82 19.02 -1.19
N LEU A 56 -4.81 17.75 -0.70
CA LEU A 56 -3.96 17.37 0.42
C LEU A 56 -2.48 17.59 0.10
N ALA A 57 -2.03 17.28 -1.11
CA ALA A 57 -0.65 17.46 -1.55
C ALA A 57 -0.22 18.94 -1.51
N ALA A 58 -1.08 19.85 -1.99
CA ALA A 58 -0.81 21.28 -1.94
C ALA A 58 -0.72 21.81 -0.50
N HIS A 59 -1.62 21.37 0.36
CA HIS A 59 -1.60 21.69 1.79
C HIS A 59 -0.33 21.16 2.48
N GLU A 60 0.04 19.92 2.20
CA GLU A 60 1.25 19.30 2.75
C GLU A 60 2.51 20.05 2.31
N LEU A 61 2.61 20.42 1.04
CA LEU A 61 3.71 21.23 0.52
C LEU A 61 3.79 22.59 1.21
N GLN A 62 2.67 23.32 1.30
CA GLN A 62 2.59 24.61 1.98
C GLN A 62 3.04 24.50 3.43
N THR A 63 2.49 23.53 4.17
CA THR A 63 2.76 23.30 5.59
C THR A 63 4.22 23.00 5.86
N TYR A 64 4.82 22.09 5.08
CA TYR A 64 6.23 21.72 5.31
C TYR A 64 7.20 22.77 4.81
N VAL A 65 6.91 23.48 3.72
CA VAL A 65 7.74 24.63 3.30
C VAL A 65 7.73 25.71 4.38
N GLU A 66 6.58 26.00 4.98
CA GLU A 66 6.47 26.92 6.10
C GLU A 66 7.27 26.44 7.34
N LYS A 67 7.13 25.17 7.74
CA LYS A 67 7.92 24.57 8.83
C LYS A 67 9.43 24.65 8.58
N ILE A 68 9.86 24.44 7.35
CA ILE A 68 11.29 24.41 6.96
C ILE A 68 11.89 25.82 6.93
N SER A 69 11.15 26.80 6.40
CA SER A 69 11.70 28.11 6.01
C SER A 69 11.09 29.31 6.72
N GLY A 70 9.94 29.14 7.37
CA GLY A 70 9.10 30.19 7.88
C GLY A 70 8.22 30.90 6.83
N ALA A 71 8.32 30.53 5.55
CA ALA A 71 7.59 31.15 4.45
C ALA A 71 6.34 30.33 4.09
N LYS A 72 5.14 30.92 4.21
CA LYS A 72 3.90 30.32 3.73
C LYS A 72 3.69 30.66 2.26
N LEU A 73 3.74 29.66 1.36
CA LEU A 73 3.46 29.84 -0.05
C LEU A 73 1.94 29.96 -0.27
N PRO A 74 1.45 30.93 -1.06
CA PRO A 74 0.03 31.00 -1.40
C PRO A 74 -0.36 29.80 -2.28
N ILE A 75 -1.56 29.25 -2.04
CA ILE A 75 -2.21 28.29 -2.95
C ILE A 75 -3.17 29.06 -3.84
N VAL A 76 -3.15 28.81 -5.15
CA VAL A 76 -3.98 29.48 -6.14
C VAL A 76 -4.48 28.50 -7.20
N PHE A 77 -5.57 28.82 -7.92
CA PHE A 77 -6.04 28.01 -9.04
C PHE A 77 -5.33 28.31 -10.36
N GLN A 78 -4.81 29.53 -10.50
CA GLN A 78 -4.08 29.98 -11.68
C GLN A 78 -2.89 30.85 -11.27
N PRO A 79 -1.78 30.83 -12.01
CA PRO A 79 -0.64 31.68 -11.73
C PRO A 79 -1.05 33.14 -11.63
N SER A 80 -0.65 33.84 -10.56
CA SER A 80 -0.94 35.26 -10.35
C SER A 80 -0.14 36.19 -11.28
N GLY A 81 0.98 35.70 -11.80
CA GLY A 81 1.95 36.46 -12.56
C GLY A 81 2.80 37.42 -11.71
N THR A 82 2.63 37.37 -10.39
CA THR A 82 3.40 38.22 -9.44
C THR A 82 4.56 37.46 -8.78
N MET A 83 4.48 36.15 -8.72
CA MET A 83 5.53 35.30 -8.13
C MET A 83 6.52 34.85 -9.19
N PRO A 84 7.85 34.93 -8.89
CA PRO A 84 8.90 34.53 -9.84
C PRO A 84 8.90 33.04 -10.19
N VAL A 85 8.39 32.17 -9.29
CA VAL A 85 8.35 30.73 -9.47
C VAL A 85 6.93 30.22 -9.29
N THR A 86 6.54 29.25 -10.12
CA THR A 86 5.25 28.55 -10.01
C THR A 86 5.47 27.08 -9.67
N VAL A 87 4.84 26.59 -8.61
CA VAL A 87 4.87 25.16 -8.23
C VAL A 87 3.50 24.54 -8.54
N TYR A 88 3.43 23.73 -9.58
CA TYR A 88 2.21 23.00 -9.95
C TYR A 88 2.10 21.69 -9.17
N VAL A 89 0.95 21.45 -8.56
CA VAL A 89 0.64 20.21 -7.83
C VAL A 89 -0.57 19.53 -8.47
N GLY A 90 -0.36 18.31 -8.95
CA GLY A 90 -1.39 17.54 -9.64
C GLY A 90 -1.57 17.92 -11.11
N GLU A 91 -2.41 17.13 -11.80
CA GLU A 91 -2.74 17.38 -13.20
C GLU A 91 -3.63 18.61 -13.34
N SER A 92 -3.31 19.45 -14.29
CA SER A 92 -4.06 20.67 -14.62
C SER A 92 -3.93 21.03 -16.10
N PRO A 93 -4.75 21.93 -16.64
CA PRO A 93 -4.54 22.46 -17.99
C PRO A 93 -3.15 23.07 -18.18
N ALA A 94 -2.56 23.63 -17.13
CA ALA A 94 -1.22 24.19 -17.19
C ALA A 94 -0.13 23.14 -17.35
N THR A 95 -0.19 22.05 -16.58
CA THR A 95 0.78 20.93 -16.70
C THR A 95 0.67 20.22 -18.05
N LYS A 96 -0.55 20.10 -18.60
CA LYS A 96 -0.76 19.57 -19.97
C LYS A 96 -0.13 20.46 -21.04
N ARG A 97 -0.21 21.80 -20.90
CA ARG A 97 0.47 22.72 -21.83
C ARG A 97 2.01 22.61 -21.76
N LEU A 98 2.56 22.21 -20.61
CA LEU A 98 3.99 21.89 -20.46
C LEU A 98 4.37 20.51 -21.04
N GLY A 99 3.40 19.76 -21.60
CA GLY A 99 3.64 18.41 -22.14
C GLY A 99 3.84 17.35 -21.05
N ILE A 100 3.39 17.62 -19.82
CA ILE A 100 3.55 16.70 -18.69
C ILE A 100 2.20 16.01 -18.44
N SER A 101 2.20 14.67 -18.42
CA SER A 101 1.02 13.84 -18.20
C SER A 101 1.24 12.78 -17.13
N THR A 102 0.14 12.16 -16.69
CA THR A 102 0.11 11.09 -15.69
C THR A 102 -0.09 9.68 -16.27
N ASN A 103 -0.13 9.56 -17.61
CA ASN A 103 -0.57 8.32 -18.29
C ASN A 103 0.18 7.06 -17.84
N ASP A 104 1.48 7.15 -17.57
CA ASP A 104 2.33 6.04 -17.17
C ASP A 104 2.61 5.98 -15.65
N LEU A 105 1.98 6.88 -14.88
CA LEU A 105 2.21 7.02 -13.45
C LEU A 105 1.16 6.24 -12.65
N LYS A 106 1.27 4.90 -12.65
CA LYS A 106 0.36 3.99 -11.96
C LYS A 106 0.90 3.55 -10.60
N CYS A 107 0.01 3.05 -9.74
CA CYS A 107 0.33 2.45 -8.45
C CYS A 107 1.09 3.39 -7.50
N GLY A 108 0.78 4.68 -7.54
CA GLY A 108 1.44 5.69 -6.72
C GLY A 108 2.80 6.14 -7.26
N ALA A 109 3.12 5.83 -8.53
CA ALA A 109 4.24 6.43 -9.24
C ALA A 109 4.05 7.95 -9.39
N TYR A 110 5.14 8.68 -9.50
CA TYR A 110 5.10 10.12 -9.61
C TYR A 110 6.29 10.69 -10.40
N ARG A 111 6.15 11.93 -10.84
CA ARG A 111 7.21 12.68 -11.50
C ARG A 111 7.43 14.02 -10.80
N ILE A 112 8.70 14.39 -10.64
CA ILE A 112 9.17 15.69 -10.20
C ILE A 112 9.98 16.27 -11.34
N VAL A 113 9.52 17.36 -11.92
CA VAL A 113 10.21 17.99 -13.06
C VAL A 113 10.17 19.50 -12.95
N SER A 114 11.28 20.16 -13.27
CA SER A 114 11.41 21.62 -13.21
C SER A 114 11.82 22.22 -14.55
N GLY A 115 11.45 23.47 -14.74
CA GLY A 115 11.97 24.34 -15.78
C GLY A 115 12.73 25.52 -15.19
N LYS A 116 12.83 26.60 -15.96
CA LYS A 116 13.55 27.80 -15.55
C LYS A 116 12.93 28.48 -14.32
N ASP A 117 11.61 28.53 -14.27
CA ASP A 117 10.79 29.29 -13.33
C ASP A 117 9.55 28.51 -12.83
N TRP A 118 9.55 27.20 -13.00
CA TRP A 118 8.47 26.35 -12.55
C TRP A 118 8.96 24.99 -12.03
N LEU A 119 8.16 24.38 -11.15
CA LEU A 119 8.28 23.01 -10.65
C LEU A 119 6.94 22.33 -10.82
N VAL A 120 6.92 21.08 -11.28
CA VAL A 120 5.73 20.22 -11.34
C VAL A 120 5.93 19.01 -10.44
N LEU A 121 4.97 18.77 -9.54
CA LEU A 121 4.87 17.63 -8.64
C LEU A 121 3.58 16.86 -9.01
N ILE A 122 3.69 15.74 -9.71
CA ILE A 122 2.55 15.11 -10.38
C ILE A 122 2.57 13.58 -10.33
N GLY A 123 1.39 12.99 -10.25
CA GLY A 123 1.11 11.56 -10.40
C GLY A 123 -0.39 11.32 -10.58
N ASP A 124 -0.81 10.07 -10.64
CA ASP A 124 -2.23 9.71 -10.72
C ASP A 124 -2.92 9.99 -9.37
N ASP A 125 -4.01 10.76 -9.40
CA ASP A 125 -4.78 11.20 -8.23
C ASP A 125 -6.26 10.80 -8.36
N THR A 126 -6.55 9.60 -8.83
CA THR A 126 -7.91 9.12 -8.99
C THR A 126 -8.61 8.96 -7.63
N ASP A 127 -9.72 9.68 -7.46
CA ASP A 127 -10.56 9.63 -6.27
C ASP A 127 -11.39 8.34 -6.24
N PHE A 128 -11.29 7.58 -5.14
CA PHE A 128 -12.10 6.38 -4.93
C PHE A 128 -13.56 6.76 -4.64
N VAL A 129 -14.49 6.07 -5.32
CA VAL A 129 -15.93 6.18 -5.08
C VAL A 129 -16.44 4.82 -4.58
N PRO A 130 -17.08 4.75 -3.39
CA PRO A 130 -17.65 3.51 -2.90
C PRO A 130 -18.71 2.96 -3.84
N ILE A 131 -18.71 1.64 -4.03
CA ILE A 131 -19.67 0.93 -4.87
C ILE A 131 -20.78 0.36 -3.99
N GLU A 132 -22.03 0.61 -4.34
CA GLU A 132 -23.19 0.07 -3.61
C GLU A 132 -23.39 -1.44 -3.88
N PRO A 133 -23.83 -2.23 -2.88
CA PRO A 133 -24.13 -1.80 -1.51
C PRO A 133 -22.88 -1.78 -0.63
N TRP A 134 -22.74 -0.75 0.20
CA TRP A 134 -21.67 -0.67 1.20
C TRP A 134 -22.20 -0.11 2.53
N ALA A 135 -21.52 -0.42 3.63
CA ALA A 135 -21.84 0.15 4.93
C ALA A 135 -21.12 1.48 5.11
N SER A 136 -21.87 2.56 5.32
CA SER A 136 -21.27 3.88 5.57
C SER A 136 -20.78 4.07 7.02
N ASN A 137 -21.25 3.21 7.94
CA ASN A 137 -20.89 3.22 9.37
C ASN A 137 -21.24 1.87 10.02
N ASN A 138 -20.91 1.74 11.32
CA ASN A 138 -21.21 0.51 12.05
C ASN A 138 -22.74 0.26 12.22
N ALA A 139 -23.56 1.31 12.24
CA ALA A 139 -25.02 1.14 12.38
C ALA A 139 -25.62 0.46 11.14
N ASP A 140 -25.11 0.70 9.95
CA ASP A 140 -25.56 0.01 8.73
C ASP A 140 -25.29 -1.49 8.80
N ILE A 141 -24.22 -1.91 9.48
CA ILE A 141 -23.91 -3.32 9.71
C ILE A 141 -24.84 -3.91 10.78
N VAL A 142 -24.92 -3.27 11.96
CA VAL A 142 -25.71 -3.76 13.10
C VAL A 142 -27.19 -3.84 12.76
N SER A 143 -27.72 -2.88 12.01
CA SER A 143 -29.11 -2.89 11.53
C SER A 143 -29.39 -3.94 10.45
N GLY A 144 -28.34 -4.57 9.90
CA GLY A 144 -28.47 -5.51 8.77
C GLY A 144 -28.78 -4.84 7.43
N LYS A 145 -28.70 -3.51 7.32
CA LYS A 145 -28.99 -2.77 6.08
C LYS A 145 -28.13 -3.26 4.91
N LEU A 146 -26.80 -3.32 5.11
CA LEU A 146 -25.88 -3.82 4.09
C LEU A 146 -26.20 -5.27 3.69
N GLN A 147 -26.43 -6.14 4.68
CA GLN A 147 -26.69 -7.55 4.42
C GLN A 147 -28.00 -7.76 3.64
N ARG A 148 -29.07 -7.01 3.96
CA ARG A 148 -30.32 -7.07 3.20
C ARG A 148 -30.15 -6.62 1.77
N ALA A 149 -29.44 -5.51 1.54
CA ALA A 149 -29.16 -5.02 0.20
C ALA A 149 -28.34 -6.02 -0.62
N TRP A 150 -27.32 -6.66 0.01
CA TRP A 150 -26.53 -7.71 -0.64
C TRP A 150 -27.37 -8.96 -0.97
N ASN A 151 -28.25 -9.40 -0.05
CA ASN A 151 -29.15 -10.52 -0.29
C ASN A 151 -30.13 -10.24 -1.46
N GLU A 152 -30.64 -9.03 -1.54
CA GLU A 152 -31.54 -8.60 -2.60
C GLU A 152 -30.86 -8.64 -3.98
N ILE A 153 -29.65 -8.12 -4.08
CA ILE A 153 -28.87 -8.10 -5.33
C ILE A 153 -28.47 -9.50 -5.78
N THR A 154 -28.03 -10.34 -4.83
CA THR A 154 -27.48 -11.67 -5.17
C THR A 154 -28.53 -12.78 -5.18
N GLY A 155 -29.70 -12.55 -4.59
CA GLY A 155 -30.70 -13.59 -4.35
C GLY A 155 -30.25 -14.67 -3.38
N THR A 156 -29.26 -14.39 -2.52
CA THR A 156 -28.63 -15.36 -1.61
C THR A 156 -28.53 -14.81 -0.18
N VAL A 157 -28.07 -15.65 0.75
CA VAL A 157 -27.80 -15.26 2.14
C VAL A 157 -26.29 -15.21 2.46
N TRP A 158 -25.44 -15.15 1.45
CA TRP A 158 -23.99 -15.00 1.66
C TRP A 158 -23.66 -13.72 2.42
N GLY A 159 -22.59 -13.75 3.21
CA GLY A 159 -22.13 -12.54 3.89
C GLY A 159 -21.70 -11.45 2.91
N ALA A 160 -22.04 -10.21 3.23
CA ALA A 160 -21.68 -9.04 2.42
C ALA A 160 -20.18 -8.71 2.52
N PRO A 161 -19.44 -8.62 1.40
CA PRO A 161 -17.97 -8.47 1.44
C PRO A 161 -17.49 -7.07 1.84
N SER A 162 -18.30 -6.02 1.69
CA SER A 162 -17.90 -4.61 1.87
C SER A 162 -18.15 -4.05 3.28
N ALA A 163 -18.42 -4.93 4.27
CA ALA A 163 -18.82 -4.52 5.62
C ALA A 163 -17.84 -3.60 6.36
N LEU A 164 -16.54 -3.67 6.06
CA LEU A 164 -15.53 -2.88 6.76
C LEU A 164 -14.93 -1.73 5.93
N MET A 165 -15.45 -1.48 4.74
CA MET A 165 -14.93 -0.45 3.84
C MET A 165 -14.90 0.93 4.50
N TYR A 166 -15.95 1.31 5.23
CA TYR A 166 -16.06 2.61 5.89
C TYR A 166 -14.93 2.91 6.88
N LYS A 167 -14.21 1.88 7.37
CA LYS A 167 -13.07 2.04 8.28
C LYS A 167 -11.80 2.50 7.60
N ASN A 168 -11.76 2.50 6.26
CA ASN A 168 -10.57 2.87 5.51
C ASN A 168 -10.65 4.30 4.97
N ARG A 169 -11.12 5.24 5.79
CA ARG A 169 -11.19 6.67 5.46
C ARG A 169 -10.92 7.57 6.65
N ILE A 170 -10.45 8.78 6.36
CA ILE A 170 -10.36 9.89 7.33
C ILE A 170 -11.15 11.07 6.80
N ARG A 171 -11.52 11.95 7.72
CA ARG A 171 -12.19 13.21 7.41
C ARG A 171 -11.31 14.35 7.88
N LEU A 172 -10.99 15.25 6.98
CA LEU A 172 -10.21 16.44 7.22
C LEU A 172 -11.09 17.67 7.09
N SER A 173 -10.60 18.83 7.53
CA SER A 173 -11.29 20.10 7.33
C SER A 173 -11.57 20.33 5.83
N ASN A 174 -12.71 20.93 5.53
CA ASN A 174 -13.17 21.18 4.16
C ASN A 174 -12.37 22.28 3.43
N ASP A 175 -11.59 23.08 4.16
CA ASP A 175 -10.74 24.17 3.61
C ASP A 175 -9.32 23.72 3.26
N ILE A 176 -8.90 22.51 3.65
CA ILE A 176 -7.54 22.00 3.41
C ILE A 176 -7.18 22.09 1.93
N GLY A 177 -6.05 22.74 1.65
CA GLY A 177 -5.45 22.83 0.33
C GLY A 177 -6.24 23.69 -0.67
N LEU A 178 -7.16 24.50 -0.21
CA LEU A 178 -7.83 25.50 -1.03
C LEU A 178 -7.08 26.84 -0.99
N PRO A 179 -7.21 27.67 -2.06
CA PRO A 179 -6.74 29.05 -2.06
C PRO A 179 -7.37 29.89 -0.94
N ASP A 180 -6.64 30.85 -0.42
CA ASP A 180 -7.16 31.80 0.57
C ASP A 180 -8.39 32.55 -0.01
N GLY A 181 -9.51 32.51 0.73
CA GLY A 181 -10.77 33.12 0.31
C GLY A 181 -11.64 32.26 -0.61
N ALA A 182 -11.18 31.09 -1.03
CA ALA A 182 -12.05 30.15 -1.72
C ALA A 182 -13.14 29.65 -0.77
N GLN A 183 -14.35 29.45 -1.31
CA GLN A 183 -15.44 28.88 -0.52
C GLN A 183 -15.27 27.37 -0.45
N PRO A 184 -15.09 26.78 0.74
CA PRO A 184 -15.04 25.33 0.90
C PRO A 184 -16.42 24.73 0.66
N ASP A 185 -16.44 23.42 0.31
CA ASP A 185 -17.67 22.64 0.31
C ASP A 185 -18.27 22.57 1.74
N ASP A 186 -19.58 22.31 1.83
CA ASP A 186 -20.23 22.14 3.15
C ASP A 186 -19.75 20.88 3.89
N GLU A 187 -19.26 19.89 3.15
CA GLU A 187 -18.85 18.59 3.69
C GLU A 187 -17.32 18.53 3.92
N PRO A 188 -16.87 17.79 4.95
CA PRO A 188 -15.45 17.54 5.18
C PRO A 188 -14.75 16.92 3.95
N LEU A 189 -13.47 17.20 3.79
CA LEU A 189 -12.63 16.50 2.83
C LEU A 189 -12.45 15.04 3.29
N VAL A 190 -13.08 14.10 2.58
CA VAL A 190 -13.00 12.66 2.88
C VAL A 190 -11.90 12.03 2.04
N LEU A 191 -10.85 11.53 2.68
CA LEU A 191 -9.79 10.77 2.03
C LEU A 191 -9.96 9.28 2.31
N TRP A 192 -9.87 8.48 1.26
CA TRP A 192 -9.93 7.04 1.36
C TRP A 192 -8.51 6.44 1.28
N GLY A 193 -8.28 5.34 1.98
CA GLY A 193 -7.07 4.55 1.82
C GLY A 193 -6.89 3.99 0.42
N TYR A 194 -7.97 3.98 -0.35
CA TYR A 194 -8.06 3.50 -1.74
C TYR A 194 -7.84 4.59 -2.80
N ASP A 195 -7.79 5.88 -2.41
CA ASP A 195 -7.47 6.96 -3.35
C ASP A 195 -6.09 6.75 -3.95
N GLU A 196 -5.91 6.96 -5.26
CA GLU A 196 -4.58 7.12 -5.83
C GLU A 196 -4.00 8.48 -5.39
N ARG A 197 -2.70 8.51 -5.13
CA ARG A 197 -2.04 9.63 -4.45
C ARG A 197 -0.69 9.98 -5.07
N GLY A 198 -0.63 9.95 -6.40
CA GLY A 198 0.64 10.15 -7.09
C GLY A 198 1.24 11.53 -6.85
N SER A 199 0.44 12.59 -6.90
CA SER A 199 0.92 13.95 -6.65
C SER A 199 1.29 14.18 -5.18
N PHE A 200 0.57 13.56 -4.25
CA PHE A 200 0.95 13.58 -2.84
C PHE A 200 2.30 12.87 -2.62
N ASN A 201 2.53 11.75 -3.30
CA ASN A 201 3.82 11.06 -3.26
C ASN A 201 4.94 11.90 -3.87
N ALA A 202 4.66 12.66 -4.94
CA ALA A 202 5.62 13.61 -5.53
C ALA A 202 6.01 14.71 -4.54
N VAL A 203 5.04 15.29 -3.85
CA VAL A 203 5.29 16.27 -2.78
C VAL A 203 6.12 15.67 -1.66
N CYS A 204 5.76 14.48 -1.17
CA CYS A 204 6.55 13.79 -0.15
C CYS A 204 7.97 13.44 -0.64
N GLY A 205 8.14 13.10 -1.92
CA GLY A 205 9.44 12.91 -2.56
C GLY A 205 10.28 14.17 -2.55
N PHE A 206 9.69 15.28 -2.98
CA PHE A 206 10.34 16.59 -2.95
C PHE A 206 10.74 17.03 -1.52
N LEU A 207 9.86 16.85 -0.55
CA LEU A 207 10.15 17.16 0.86
C LEU A 207 11.26 16.27 1.43
N ARG A 208 11.32 14.99 1.05
CA ARG A 208 12.45 14.09 1.40
C ARG A 208 13.77 14.58 0.81
N ASN A 209 13.76 15.12 -0.40
CA ASN A 209 14.96 15.70 -1.03
C ASN A 209 15.42 16.96 -0.28
N LEU A 210 14.51 17.70 0.37
CA LEU A 210 14.84 18.80 1.27
C LEU A 210 15.34 18.36 2.66
N GLY A 211 15.25 17.06 3.00
CA GLY A 211 15.70 16.50 4.27
C GLY A 211 14.60 16.17 5.27
N VAL A 212 13.31 16.35 4.93
CA VAL A 212 12.19 15.93 5.81
C VAL A 212 12.16 14.41 5.94
N ARG A 213 11.89 13.91 7.16
CA ARG A 213 11.68 12.47 7.41
C ARG A 213 10.53 12.28 8.38
N TRP A 214 9.82 11.15 8.22
CA TRP A 214 8.69 10.73 9.04
C TRP A 214 8.93 9.33 9.59
N TYR A 215 9.55 9.21 10.76
CA TYR A 215 9.93 7.94 11.34
C TYR A 215 8.79 7.24 12.08
N MET A 216 7.81 7.98 12.60
CA MET A 216 6.61 7.46 13.26
C MET A 216 5.44 8.45 13.14
N PRO A 217 4.20 8.04 13.47
CA PRO A 217 3.04 8.92 13.44
C PRO A 217 3.17 10.12 14.36
N GLY A 218 2.63 11.25 13.93
CA GLY A 218 2.60 12.51 14.68
C GLY A 218 3.93 13.28 14.67
N GLU A 219 3.93 14.44 15.30
CA GLU A 219 5.05 15.38 15.30
C GLU A 219 6.34 14.81 15.91
N VAL A 220 6.20 13.91 16.88
CA VAL A 220 7.37 13.24 17.51
C VAL A 220 8.20 12.45 16.50
N GLY A 221 7.57 11.98 15.43
CA GLY A 221 8.24 11.23 14.38
C GLY A 221 8.83 12.09 13.26
N GLU A 222 8.62 13.40 13.28
CA GLU A 222 9.05 14.30 12.21
C GLU A 222 10.49 14.79 12.42
N VAL A 223 11.28 14.76 11.36
CA VAL A 223 12.55 15.47 11.27
C VAL A 223 12.39 16.55 10.21
N ILE A 224 12.54 17.81 10.61
CA ILE A 224 12.33 18.97 9.76
C ILE A 224 13.62 19.81 9.76
N PRO A 225 14.27 19.97 8.59
CA PRO A 225 15.45 20.84 8.48
C PRO A 225 15.05 22.30 8.60
N SER A 226 15.99 23.17 8.91
CA SER A 226 15.82 24.62 8.87
C SER A 226 16.56 25.18 7.65
N LEU A 227 15.82 25.63 6.64
CA LEU A 227 16.35 26.17 5.39
C LEU A 227 15.66 27.50 5.06
N PRO A 228 16.25 28.66 5.40
CA PRO A 228 15.63 29.93 5.12
C PRO A 228 15.52 30.25 3.61
N THR A 229 16.34 29.60 2.79
CA THR A 229 16.26 29.68 1.31
C THR A 229 16.09 28.25 0.76
N ILE A 230 15.09 28.09 -0.11
CA ILE A 230 14.83 26.84 -0.84
C ILE A 230 14.99 27.15 -2.33
N HIS A 231 16.05 26.65 -2.92
CA HIS A 231 16.29 26.84 -4.36
C HIS A 231 15.37 25.96 -5.20
N LEU A 232 15.00 26.47 -6.38
CA LEU A 232 14.32 25.68 -7.40
C LEU A 232 15.30 24.62 -7.92
N PRO A 233 15.06 23.32 -7.71
CA PRO A 233 15.98 22.29 -8.17
C PRO A 233 15.97 22.19 -9.70
N GLN A 234 17.06 21.79 -10.30
CA GLN A 234 17.08 21.33 -11.69
C GLN A 234 16.89 19.81 -11.67
N ILE A 235 15.69 19.35 -11.98
CA ILE A 235 15.29 17.95 -11.82
C ILE A 235 14.31 17.52 -12.91
N ASP A 236 14.47 16.29 -13.37
CA ASP A 236 13.49 15.55 -14.15
C ASP A 236 13.59 14.09 -13.71
N GLU A 237 12.80 13.73 -12.72
CA GLU A 237 12.82 12.41 -12.08
C GLU A 237 11.44 11.78 -12.11
N THR A 238 11.36 10.56 -12.61
CA THR A 238 10.17 9.72 -12.51
C THR A 238 10.47 8.55 -11.58
N VAL A 239 9.65 8.42 -10.54
CA VAL A 239 9.78 7.37 -9.51
C VAL A 239 8.66 6.36 -9.67
N HIS A 240 9.02 5.11 -9.94
CA HIS A 240 8.11 3.98 -9.92
C HIS A 240 8.37 3.15 -8.68
N PRO A 241 7.37 2.93 -7.82
CA PRO A 241 7.53 2.03 -6.68
C PRO A 241 7.88 0.61 -7.14
N ALA A 242 8.84 -0.04 -6.47
CA ALA A 242 9.24 -1.42 -6.80
C ALA A 242 8.08 -2.42 -6.66
N PHE A 243 7.13 -2.13 -5.75
CA PHE A 243 5.96 -2.97 -5.52
C PHE A 243 4.68 -2.17 -5.77
N PRO A 244 3.76 -2.65 -6.61
CA PRO A 244 2.46 -2.00 -6.85
C PRO A 244 1.57 -2.02 -5.60
N ILE A 245 1.74 -3.00 -4.71
CA ILE A 245 0.99 -3.17 -3.47
C ILE A 245 1.95 -2.99 -2.30
N ARG A 246 1.68 -2.03 -1.44
CA ARG A 246 2.47 -1.69 -0.25
C ARG A 246 1.52 -1.52 0.93
N ARG A 247 0.87 -2.65 1.27
CA ARG A 247 -0.14 -2.68 2.32
C ARG A 247 0.49 -2.82 3.69
N VAL A 248 0.04 -2.03 4.65
CA VAL A 248 0.21 -2.28 6.08
C VAL A 248 -1.17 -2.45 6.71
N ASN A 249 -1.26 -3.20 7.81
CA ASN A 249 -2.54 -3.42 8.47
C ASN A 249 -2.98 -2.17 9.26
N ILE A 250 -3.11 -1.06 8.56
CA ILE A 250 -3.59 0.22 9.07
C ILE A 250 -4.93 0.49 8.40
N ARG A 251 -5.97 0.66 9.23
CA ARG A 251 -7.27 1.15 8.77
C ARG A 251 -7.38 2.61 9.21
N PHE A 252 -7.43 3.51 8.27
CA PHE A 252 -7.37 4.97 8.50
C PHE A 252 -8.35 5.44 9.57
N GLY A 253 -9.61 5.05 9.48
CA GLY A 253 -10.62 5.44 10.44
C GLY A 253 -10.58 4.74 11.81
N VAL A 254 -9.66 3.77 12.00
CA VAL A 254 -9.50 3.02 13.26
C VAL A 254 -8.27 3.48 14.03
N HIS A 255 -7.16 3.71 13.33
CA HIS A 255 -5.87 4.03 13.95
C HIS A 255 -5.63 5.54 14.09
N GLY A 256 -6.59 6.36 13.66
CA GLY A 256 -6.54 7.82 13.76
C GLY A 256 -5.83 8.52 12.61
N GLN A 257 -6.01 9.83 12.54
CA GLN A 257 -5.56 10.67 11.46
C GLN A 257 -4.03 10.71 11.33
N ASP A 258 -3.30 10.82 12.45
CA ASP A 258 -1.83 10.89 12.43
C ASP A 258 -1.21 9.63 11.83
N THR A 259 -1.75 8.45 12.19
CA THR A 259 -1.29 7.18 11.63
C THR A 259 -1.60 7.06 10.15
N ALA A 260 -2.78 7.50 9.72
CA ALA A 260 -3.17 7.52 8.32
C ALA A 260 -2.27 8.47 7.50
N MET A 261 -2.03 9.69 7.98
CA MET A 261 -1.14 10.66 7.35
C MET A 261 0.29 10.13 7.25
N TRP A 262 0.80 9.55 8.34
CA TRP A 262 2.11 8.92 8.33
C TRP A 262 2.23 7.82 7.28
N ALA A 263 1.25 6.91 7.21
CA ALA A 263 1.23 5.85 6.21
C ALA A 263 1.20 6.39 4.77
N MET A 264 0.41 7.44 4.51
CA MET A 264 0.36 8.11 3.21
C MET A 264 1.71 8.73 2.83
N ARG A 265 2.38 9.44 3.77
CA ARG A 265 3.71 10.05 3.58
C ARG A 265 4.81 9.04 3.25
N LEU A 266 4.65 7.80 3.73
CA LEU A 266 5.54 6.67 3.41
C LEU A 266 5.18 5.98 2.07
N GLY A 267 4.16 6.43 1.36
CA GLY A 267 3.75 5.85 0.09
C GLY A 267 3.04 4.51 0.23
N ILE A 268 2.48 4.19 1.40
CA ILE A 268 1.66 2.99 1.61
C ILE A 268 0.45 3.04 0.67
N ARG A 269 0.19 1.94 -0.05
CA ARG A 269 -0.90 1.80 -1.01
C ARG A 269 -1.62 0.47 -0.81
N ASP A 270 -2.92 0.54 -0.57
CA ASP A 270 -3.84 -0.59 -0.46
C ASP A 270 -4.91 -0.45 -1.54
N PRO A 271 -4.79 -1.13 -2.69
CA PRO A 271 -5.78 -1.02 -3.74
C PRO A 271 -7.12 -1.58 -3.29
N HIS A 272 -8.21 -0.94 -3.73
CA HIS A 272 -9.55 -1.46 -3.49
C HIS A 272 -9.74 -2.79 -4.23
N GLY A 273 -10.50 -3.71 -3.60
CA GLY A 273 -10.88 -4.95 -4.29
C GLY A 273 -9.81 -6.04 -4.32
N LEU A 274 -8.72 -5.90 -3.58
CA LEU A 274 -7.73 -6.95 -3.45
C LEU A 274 -7.94 -7.74 -2.15
N GLN A 275 -8.68 -8.83 -2.20
CA GLN A 275 -8.86 -9.74 -1.07
C GLN A 275 -7.78 -10.82 -1.09
N ILE A 276 -7.20 -11.16 0.08
CA ILE A 276 -6.11 -12.13 0.18
C ILE A 276 -6.29 -13.17 1.29
N ALA A 277 -7.06 -12.90 2.34
CA ALA A 277 -7.13 -13.76 3.53
C ALA A 277 -8.58 -14.15 3.87
N HIS A 278 -8.75 -15.42 4.27
CA HIS A 278 -9.96 -16.01 4.89
C HIS A 278 -11.31 -15.63 4.24
N GLY A 279 -11.35 -15.50 2.91
CA GLY A 279 -12.54 -15.06 2.17
C GLY A 279 -13.75 -15.98 2.34
N MET A 280 -13.52 -17.27 2.55
CA MET A 280 -14.59 -18.24 2.75
C MET A 280 -15.39 -17.97 4.03
N THR A 281 -14.78 -17.46 5.09
CA THR A 281 -15.48 -17.06 6.32
C THR A 281 -16.56 -16.00 6.04
N THR A 282 -16.26 -15.02 5.18
CA THR A 282 -17.24 -13.99 4.82
C THR A 282 -18.47 -14.58 4.16
N MET A 283 -18.29 -15.56 3.26
CA MET A 283 -19.39 -16.22 2.58
C MET A 283 -20.23 -17.10 3.53
N THR A 284 -19.56 -17.95 4.33
CA THR A 284 -20.20 -19.10 4.98
C THR A 284 -20.50 -18.94 6.46
N ASP A 285 -19.88 -17.98 7.15
CA ASP A 285 -20.06 -17.81 8.61
C ASP A 285 -21.39 -17.08 8.95
N ARG A 286 -22.47 -17.70 8.51
CA ARG A 286 -23.85 -17.22 8.55
C ARG A 286 -24.77 -18.29 9.15
N PRO A 287 -25.63 -17.94 10.14
CA PRO A 287 -26.58 -18.90 10.71
C PRO A 287 -27.43 -19.59 9.64
N GLU A 288 -27.92 -18.83 8.68
CA GLU A 288 -28.80 -19.31 7.61
C GLU A 288 -28.09 -20.36 6.71
N ILE A 289 -26.80 -20.19 6.47
CA ILE A 289 -25.99 -21.14 5.70
C ILE A 289 -25.67 -22.39 6.50
N MET A 290 -25.32 -22.24 7.79
CA MET A 290 -25.02 -23.36 8.68
C MET A 290 -26.22 -24.27 8.89
N GLU A 291 -27.41 -23.68 8.97
CA GLU A 291 -28.67 -24.42 9.13
C GLU A 291 -29.09 -25.13 7.83
N ALA A 292 -29.02 -24.42 6.69
CA ALA A 292 -29.44 -24.96 5.40
C ALA A 292 -28.44 -25.95 4.80
N HIS A 293 -27.16 -25.78 5.04
CA HIS A 293 -26.08 -26.54 4.41
C HIS A 293 -25.03 -27.04 5.43
N PRO A 294 -25.42 -27.83 6.43
CA PRO A 294 -24.47 -28.35 7.43
C PRO A 294 -23.39 -29.25 6.81
N ASP A 295 -23.65 -29.85 5.66
CA ASP A 295 -22.73 -30.71 4.90
C ASP A 295 -21.62 -29.94 4.18
N TRP A 296 -21.72 -28.60 4.04
CA TRP A 296 -20.63 -27.76 3.57
C TRP A 296 -19.52 -27.65 4.59
N PHE A 297 -19.83 -27.83 5.86
CA PHE A 297 -18.88 -27.73 6.97
C PHE A 297 -18.16 -29.05 7.23
N ALA A 298 -16.91 -28.94 7.69
CA ALA A 298 -16.08 -30.10 7.96
C ALA A 298 -16.67 -30.98 9.06
N LEU A 299 -16.53 -32.29 8.90
CA LEU A 299 -16.90 -33.30 9.90
C LEU A 299 -15.68 -33.59 10.78
N TYR A 300 -15.81 -33.40 12.08
CA TYR A 300 -14.80 -33.76 13.08
C TYR A 300 -15.45 -34.52 14.24
N GLY A 301 -14.91 -35.67 14.59
CA GLY A 301 -15.44 -36.50 15.69
C GLY A 301 -16.94 -36.80 15.57
N GLY A 302 -17.43 -37.01 14.35
CA GLY A 302 -18.84 -37.33 14.07
C GLY A 302 -19.80 -36.13 14.07
N LYS A 303 -19.29 -34.88 14.23
CA LYS A 303 -20.10 -33.64 14.21
C LYS A 303 -19.64 -32.71 13.12
N ARG A 304 -20.57 -32.01 12.47
CA ARG A 304 -20.27 -30.91 11.54
C ARG A 304 -19.83 -29.67 12.34
N HIS A 305 -18.86 -28.95 11.80
CA HIS A 305 -18.30 -27.74 12.41
C HIS A 305 -19.18 -26.52 12.16
N THR A 306 -20.38 -26.51 12.76
CA THR A 306 -21.44 -25.50 12.61
C THR A 306 -21.76 -24.86 13.96
N ASP A 307 -20.76 -24.30 14.64
CA ASP A 307 -20.93 -23.62 15.90
C ASP A 307 -21.14 -22.11 15.70
N LEU A 308 -22.34 -21.61 16.00
CA LEU A 308 -22.67 -20.19 15.88
C LEU A 308 -21.88 -19.30 16.85
N ALA A 309 -21.41 -19.85 17.95
CA ALA A 309 -20.57 -19.13 18.91
C ALA A 309 -19.10 -19.13 18.51
N ALA A 310 -18.69 -20.10 17.69
CA ALA A 310 -17.34 -20.16 17.16
C ALA A 310 -17.19 -19.22 15.96
N LYS A 311 -15.99 -18.63 15.84
CA LYS A 311 -15.55 -17.99 14.61
C LYS A 311 -14.75 -18.99 13.79
N ASN A 312 -14.76 -18.85 12.46
CA ASN A 312 -13.95 -19.68 11.58
C ASN A 312 -14.40 -21.14 11.52
N ASN A 313 -15.68 -21.40 11.32
CA ASN A 313 -16.20 -22.75 11.07
C ASN A 313 -15.55 -23.36 9.82
N GLN A 314 -14.87 -24.50 9.99
CA GLN A 314 -14.09 -25.13 8.93
C GLN A 314 -14.98 -25.82 7.89
N LEU A 315 -14.52 -25.90 6.64
CA LEU A 315 -15.31 -26.32 5.48
C LEU A 315 -14.85 -27.66 4.89
N CYS A 316 -15.76 -28.31 4.17
CA CYS A 316 -15.52 -29.53 3.43
C CYS A 316 -15.28 -29.25 1.95
N TYR A 317 -14.02 -29.03 1.54
CA TYR A 317 -13.66 -28.67 0.14
C TYR A 317 -13.89 -29.79 -0.88
N SER A 318 -14.31 -30.98 -0.45
CA SER A 318 -14.79 -32.04 -1.34
C SER A 318 -16.29 -31.96 -1.65
N ASN A 319 -17.03 -31.07 -0.96
CA ASN A 319 -18.46 -30.88 -1.22
C ASN A 319 -18.64 -30.14 -2.56
N LYS A 320 -19.49 -30.72 -3.43
CA LYS A 320 -19.70 -30.17 -4.79
C LYS A 320 -20.55 -28.90 -4.77
N ASP A 321 -21.52 -28.83 -3.87
CA ASP A 321 -22.43 -27.68 -3.81
C ASP A 321 -21.67 -26.45 -3.22
N LEU A 322 -20.87 -26.67 -2.18
CA LEU A 322 -19.95 -25.63 -1.68
C LEU A 322 -19.03 -25.11 -2.79
N PHE A 323 -18.50 -26.00 -3.63
CA PHE A 323 -17.67 -25.59 -4.76
C PHE A 323 -18.43 -24.69 -5.74
N GLN A 324 -19.63 -25.10 -6.16
CA GLN A 324 -20.45 -24.30 -7.07
C GLN A 324 -20.83 -22.94 -6.47
N GLU A 325 -21.21 -22.92 -5.20
CA GLU A 325 -21.55 -21.69 -4.51
C GLU A 325 -20.33 -20.76 -4.35
N THR A 326 -19.15 -21.31 -4.10
CA THR A 326 -17.90 -20.50 -4.06
C THR A 326 -17.65 -19.82 -5.40
N VAL A 327 -17.84 -20.52 -6.51
CA VAL A 327 -17.71 -19.94 -7.85
C VAL A 327 -18.74 -18.82 -8.07
N ARG A 328 -20.01 -19.05 -7.68
CA ARG A 328 -21.07 -18.03 -7.78
C ARG A 328 -20.76 -16.81 -6.92
N TYR A 329 -20.32 -17.02 -5.68
CA TYR A 329 -19.96 -15.95 -4.77
C TYR A 329 -18.79 -15.09 -5.28
N ALA A 330 -17.75 -15.73 -5.84
CA ALA A 330 -16.63 -15.01 -6.43
C ALA A 330 -17.08 -14.16 -7.64
N ARG A 331 -17.90 -14.75 -8.54
CA ARG A 331 -18.46 -14.00 -9.69
C ARG A 331 -19.32 -12.82 -9.26
N ALA A 332 -20.19 -13.00 -8.28
CA ALA A 332 -21.02 -11.92 -7.76
C ALA A 332 -20.19 -10.73 -7.22
N GLN A 333 -19.05 -11.01 -6.58
CA GLN A 333 -18.16 -9.94 -6.12
C GLN A 333 -17.48 -9.19 -7.28
N PHE A 334 -17.10 -9.90 -8.33
CA PHE A 334 -16.55 -9.26 -9.54
C PHE A 334 -17.61 -8.43 -10.27
N ASP A 335 -18.81 -8.99 -10.43
CA ASP A 335 -19.91 -8.32 -11.12
C ASP A 335 -20.38 -7.04 -10.42
N HIS A 336 -20.46 -7.04 -9.09
CA HIS A 336 -21.02 -5.94 -8.32
C HIS A 336 -20.00 -4.94 -7.78
N TYR A 337 -18.78 -5.35 -7.48
CA TYR A 337 -17.76 -4.50 -6.86
C TYR A 337 -16.54 -4.27 -7.74
N ASP A 338 -16.48 -4.89 -8.89
CA ASP A 338 -15.33 -4.83 -9.81
C ASP A 338 -13.98 -5.13 -9.14
N TYR A 339 -13.97 -6.07 -8.17
CA TYR A 339 -12.77 -6.46 -7.48
C TYR A 339 -11.71 -7.03 -8.43
N ASP A 340 -10.43 -6.80 -8.16
CA ASP A 340 -9.32 -7.40 -8.91
C ASP A 340 -9.07 -8.83 -8.50
N ALA A 341 -9.22 -9.14 -7.19
CA ALA A 341 -9.02 -10.47 -6.65
C ALA A 341 -10.02 -10.79 -5.53
N VAL A 342 -10.60 -11.99 -5.58
CA VAL A 342 -11.46 -12.54 -4.54
C VAL A 342 -10.76 -13.70 -3.85
N SER A 343 -10.75 -13.67 -2.51
CA SER A 343 -10.14 -14.73 -1.70
C SER A 343 -11.09 -15.90 -1.48
N VAL A 344 -10.60 -17.10 -1.80
CA VAL A 344 -11.26 -18.37 -1.45
C VAL A 344 -10.46 -19.14 -0.39
N MET A 345 -9.64 -18.42 0.37
CA MET A 345 -8.85 -18.98 1.45
C MET A 345 -9.74 -19.58 2.54
N PRO A 346 -9.39 -20.77 3.05
CA PRO A 346 -10.08 -21.38 4.19
C PRO A 346 -10.24 -20.45 5.39
N PRO A 347 -11.27 -20.65 6.22
CA PRO A 347 -11.34 -20.05 7.54
C PRO A 347 -10.06 -20.26 8.33
N ASP A 348 -9.71 -19.32 9.21
CA ASP A 348 -8.47 -19.41 10.00
C ASP A 348 -8.44 -20.68 10.86
N GLY A 349 -7.25 -21.25 11.05
CA GLY A 349 -7.06 -22.46 11.83
C GLY A 349 -7.38 -23.77 11.08
N TYR A 350 -7.40 -23.78 9.74
CA TYR A 350 -7.59 -25.02 8.96
C TYR A 350 -6.33 -25.89 9.00
N VAL A 351 -6.30 -26.83 9.93
CA VAL A 351 -5.13 -27.69 10.23
C VAL A 351 -5.39 -29.19 10.08
N ALA A 352 -6.64 -29.60 9.89
CA ALA A 352 -7.04 -30.99 9.75
C ALA A 352 -8.07 -31.13 8.62
N ILE A 353 -7.97 -32.25 7.88
CA ILE A 353 -8.93 -32.53 6.82
C ILE A 353 -10.29 -32.96 7.41
N CYS A 354 -11.36 -32.67 6.70
CA CYS A 354 -12.70 -33.13 7.01
C CYS A 354 -12.76 -34.68 7.02
N GLN A 355 -13.34 -35.26 8.05
CA GLN A 355 -13.44 -36.74 8.25
C GLN A 355 -14.64 -37.39 7.55
N CYS A 356 -15.26 -36.72 6.59
CA CYS A 356 -16.33 -37.33 5.82
C CYS A 356 -15.79 -38.27 4.71
N PRO A 357 -16.59 -39.23 4.21
CA PRO A 357 -16.12 -40.17 3.17
C PRO A 357 -15.60 -39.50 1.89
N LEU A 358 -16.09 -38.29 1.56
CA LEU A 358 -15.64 -37.56 0.38
C LEU A 358 -14.19 -37.02 0.53
N CYS A 359 -13.68 -36.91 1.74
CA CYS A 359 -12.37 -36.35 2.06
C CYS A 359 -11.33 -37.43 2.42
N GLU A 360 -11.72 -38.66 2.60
CA GLU A 360 -10.85 -39.77 2.96
C GLU A 360 -9.67 -39.89 1.97
N GLY A 361 -8.44 -39.94 2.50
CA GLY A 361 -7.21 -40.12 1.73
C GLY A 361 -6.81 -38.93 0.85
N LYS A 362 -7.41 -37.78 1.02
CA LYS A 362 -7.06 -36.55 0.26
C LYS A 362 -6.02 -35.66 0.92
N ASP A 363 -5.69 -35.89 2.19
CA ASP A 363 -4.54 -35.28 2.85
C ASP A 363 -3.23 -35.97 2.40
N THR A 364 -2.10 -35.41 2.82
CA THR A 364 -0.76 -35.91 2.47
C THR A 364 0.06 -36.09 3.76
N PRO A 365 -0.21 -37.19 4.54
CA PRO A 365 0.39 -37.39 5.86
C PRO A 365 1.91 -37.53 5.87
N ASN A 366 2.51 -37.90 4.73
CA ASN A 366 3.95 -38.04 4.57
C ASN A 366 4.69 -36.68 4.39
N ARG A 367 3.95 -35.61 4.28
CA ARG A 367 4.51 -34.25 4.29
C ARG A 367 4.44 -33.70 5.71
N ASP A 368 5.36 -32.76 6.04
CA ASP A 368 5.28 -32.07 7.32
C ASP A 368 3.95 -31.30 7.47
N HIS A 369 3.70 -30.77 8.65
CA HIS A 369 2.46 -30.07 8.96
C HIS A 369 2.16 -28.91 7.98
N ARG A 370 3.16 -28.33 7.30
CA ARG A 370 2.99 -27.25 6.34
C ARG A 370 2.55 -27.72 4.96
N GLY A 371 2.66 -29.00 4.68
CA GLY A 371 2.26 -29.61 3.41
C GLY A 371 1.07 -30.57 3.49
N LEU A 372 0.64 -30.89 4.72
CA LEU A 372 -0.40 -31.89 4.98
C LEU A 372 -1.66 -31.69 4.13
N LEU A 373 -2.13 -30.46 3.96
CA LEU A 373 -3.35 -30.12 3.23
C LEU A 373 -3.09 -29.40 1.90
N SER A 374 -1.84 -29.30 1.45
CA SER A 374 -1.49 -28.50 0.26
C SER A 374 -2.20 -28.97 -0.99
N ASP A 375 -2.15 -30.26 -1.30
CA ASP A 375 -2.81 -30.81 -2.49
C ASP A 375 -4.33 -30.67 -2.44
N TYR A 376 -4.91 -30.79 -1.24
CA TYR A 376 -6.36 -30.71 -1.02
C TYR A 376 -6.90 -29.28 -1.15
N VAL A 377 -6.24 -28.31 -0.50
CA VAL A 377 -6.68 -26.89 -0.52
C VAL A 377 -6.41 -26.26 -1.89
N TRP A 378 -5.20 -26.45 -2.42
CA TRP A 378 -4.83 -25.83 -3.69
C TRP A 378 -5.54 -26.47 -4.91
N ASP A 379 -5.99 -27.73 -4.83
CA ASP A 379 -6.89 -28.29 -5.83
C ASP A 379 -8.23 -27.55 -5.86
N PHE A 380 -8.82 -27.29 -4.70
CA PHE A 380 -10.07 -26.52 -4.61
C PHE A 380 -9.89 -25.11 -5.20
N VAL A 381 -8.86 -24.38 -4.77
CA VAL A 381 -8.54 -23.03 -5.28
C VAL A 381 -8.38 -23.03 -6.80
N ASN A 382 -7.61 -24.00 -7.32
CA ASN A 382 -7.30 -24.10 -8.74
C ASN A 382 -8.56 -24.41 -9.57
N ARG A 383 -9.43 -25.28 -9.09
CA ARG A 383 -10.73 -25.57 -9.74
C ARG A 383 -11.66 -24.36 -9.73
N VAL A 384 -11.75 -23.63 -8.62
CA VAL A 384 -12.55 -22.39 -8.56
C VAL A 384 -12.00 -21.37 -9.55
N ALA A 385 -10.69 -21.15 -9.58
CA ALA A 385 -10.05 -20.24 -10.51
C ALA A 385 -10.34 -20.60 -11.97
N LYS A 386 -10.25 -21.87 -12.32
CA LYS A 386 -10.57 -22.40 -13.65
C LYS A 386 -12.00 -22.09 -14.07
N GLU A 387 -12.99 -22.30 -13.17
CA GLU A 387 -14.40 -22.01 -13.49
C GLU A 387 -14.68 -20.52 -13.58
N VAL A 388 -14.10 -19.71 -12.69
CA VAL A 388 -14.27 -18.26 -12.72
C VAL A 388 -13.67 -17.66 -13.99
N ARG A 389 -12.50 -18.11 -14.43
CA ARG A 389 -11.82 -17.62 -15.63
C ARG A 389 -12.66 -17.74 -16.93
N LYS A 390 -13.59 -18.69 -16.97
CA LYS A 390 -14.48 -18.83 -18.15
C LYS A 390 -15.34 -17.60 -18.40
N THR A 391 -15.66 -16.83 -17.38
CA THR A 391 -16.53 -15.65 -17.45
C THR A 391 -15.79 -14.35 -17.08
N HIS A 392 -14.71 -14.43 -16.28
CA HIS A 392 -13.93 -13.31 -15.77
C HIS A 392 -12.43 -13.58 -16.00
N PRO A 393 -11.96 -13.54 -17.26
CA PRO A 393 -10.60 -13.96 -17.61
C PRO A 393 -9.50 -13.08 -16.97
N ASP A 394 -9.81 -11.80 -16.71
CA ASP A 394 -8.87 -10.82 -16.16
C ASP A 394 -8.93 -10.69 -14.63
N LYS A 395 -9.78 -11.49 -13.96
CA LYS A 395 -9.99 -11.45 -12.52
C LYS A 395 -9.26 -12.60 -11.82
N LEU A 396 -8.74 -12.32 -10.61
CA LEU A 396 -7.90 -13.25 -9.87
C LEU A 396 -8.65 -13.93 -8.72
N ILE A 397 -8.31 -15.17 -8.47
CA ILE A 397 -8.69 -15.92 -7.27
C ILE A 397 -7.47 -16.03 -6.37
N SER A 398 -7.55 -15.47 -5.17
CA SER A 398 -6.44 -15.42 -4.24
C SER A 398 -6.54 -16.46 -3.14
N ASN A 399 -5.39 -16.96 -2.69
CA ASN A 399 -5.27 -17.80 -1.51
C ASN A 399 -3.90 -17.61 -0.87
N CYS A 400 -3.84 -17.68 0.47
CA CYS A 400 -2.57 -17.65 1.16
C CYS A 400 -1.93 -19.03 1.24
N ALA A 401 -0.63 -19.10 1.04
CA ALA A 401 0.22 -20.22 1.44
C ALA A 401 0.45 -20.12 2.95
N TYR A 402 -0.34 -20.88 3.73
CA TYR A 402 -0.49 -20.69 5.17
C TYR A 402 -0.78 -21.97 5.93
N GLY A 403 -0.30 -22.10 7.17
CA GLY A 403 -0.61 -23.23 8.04
C GLY A 403 -0.32 -24.59 7.39
N ALA A 404 -1.30 -25.46 7.34
CA ALA A 404 -1.16 -26.82 6.81
C ALA A 404 -1.10 -26.91 5.26
N TYR A 405 -1.22 -25.79 4.56
CA TYR A 405 -1.14 -25.67 3.10
C TYR A 405 -0.16 -24.58 2.64
N THR A 406 0.90 -24.38 3.46
CA THR A 406 2.01 -23.43 3.16
C THR A 406 2.86 -23.91 2.00
N LEU A 407 3.16 -25.21 1.90
CA LEU A 407 3.99 -25.76 0.83
C LEU A 407 3.20 -25.84 -0.49
N PRO A 408 3.84 -25.66 -1.65
CA PRO A 408 3.19 -25.83 -2.94
C PRO A 408 2.58 -27.24 -3.10
N PRO A 409 1.46 -27.37 -3.86
CA PRO A 409 0.88 -28.69 -4.14
C PRO A 409 1.83 -29.53 -4.99
N GLN A 410 1.85 -30.85 -4.77
CA GLN A 410 2.64 -31.81 -5.55
C GLN A 410 1.90 -32.32 -6.79
N LYS A 411 0.58 -32.53 -6.67
CA LYS A 411 -0.26 -33.10 -7.74
C LYS A 411 -0.62 -32.08 -8.83
N ILE A 412 -0.33 -30.79 -8.63
CA ILE A 412 -0.55 -29.73 -9.60
C ILE A 412 0.81 -29.25 -10.08
N GLU A 413 1.08 -29.37 -11.38
CA GLU A 413 2.32 -28.93 -11.99
C GLU A 413 2.37 -27.38 -12.04
N LYS A 414 1.36 -26.77 -12.64
CA LYS A 414 1.15 -25.31 -12.69
C LYS A 414 -0.28 -24.98 -12.24
N LEU A 415 -0.42 -23.90 -11.49
CA LEU A 415 -1.73 -23.34 -11.14
C LEU A 415 -2.39 -22.69 -12.35
N GLU A 416 -3.71 -22.54 -12.30
CA GLU A 416 -4.43 -21.74 -13.31
C GLU A 416 -3.88 -20.33 -13.35
N PRO A 417 -3.80 -19.71 -14.56
CA PRO A 417 -3.12 -18.41 -14.72
C PRO A 417 -3.80 -17.25 -13.99
N ASN A 418 -4.98 -17.43 -13.46
CA ASN A 418 -5.69 -16.45 -12.63
C ASN A 418 -5.66 -16.78 -11.12
N VAL A 419 -4.74 -17.63 -10.66
CA VAL A 419 -4.51 -17.84 -9.22
C VAL A 419 -3.46 -16.87 -8.71
N LEU A 420 -3.80 -16.08 -7.69
CA LEU A 420 -2.89 -15.21 -6.96
C LEU A 420 -2.45 -15.88 -5.66
N VAL A 421 -1.18 -16.21 -5.56
CA VAL A 421 -0.57 -16.78 -4.36
C VAL A 421 -0.08 -15.68 -3.44
N CYS A 422 -0.43 -15.77 -2.14
CA CYS A 422 0.10 -14.92 -1.09
C CYS A 422 0.87 -15.75 -0.07
N ILE A 423 2.18 -15.61 0.02
CA ILE A 423 3.00 -16.36 0.99
C ILE A 423 3.01 -15.63 2.33
N VAL A 424 2.59 -16.31 3.39
CA VAL A 424 2.64 -15.78 4.76
C VAL A 424 3.99 -16.11 5.39
N GLY A 425 4.79 -15.08 5.71
CA GLY A 425 6.14 -15.20 6.25
C GLY A 425 6.39 -14.32 7.48
N GLY A 426 7.66 -14.23 7.90
CA GLY A 426 8.15 -13.28 8.90
C GLY A 426 7.51 -13.34 10.29
N ARG A 427 6.89 -14.47 10.69
CA ARG A 427 6.03 -14.54 11.88
C ARG A 427 6.77 -14.70 13.21
N ARG A 428 8.05 -15.03 13.19
CA ARG A 428 8.81 -15.35 14.42
C ARG A 428 9.98 -14.38 14.60
N PRO A 429 10.36 -14.08 15.84
CA PRO A 429 11.59 -13.34 16.12
C PRO A 429 12.84 -13.98 15.50
N THR A 430 12.82 -15.30 15.32
CA THR A 430 13.89 -16.08 14.67
C THR A 430 13.91 -15.98 13.15
N SER A 431 12.96 -15.26 12.53
CA SER A 431 12.90 -15.11 11.06
C SER A 431 14.12 -14.41 10.46
N ASN A 432 14.94 -13.76 11.30
CA ASN A 432 16.23 -13.15 10.93
C ASN A 432 17.43 -14.11 11.00
N LEU A 433 17.22 -15.35 11.42
CA LEU A 433 18.31 -16.35 11.40
C LEU A 433 18.60 -16.80 9.97
N PRO A 434 19.89 -17.00 9.58
CA PRO A 434 20.26 -17.39 8.21
C PRO A 434 19.50 -18.62 7.70
N GLU A 435 19.30 -19.63 8.56
CA GLU A 435 18.59 -20.86 8.19
C GLU A 435 17.11 -20.59 7.89
N GLN A 436 16.48 -19.67 8.63
CA GLN A 436 15.08 -19.29 8.42
C GLN A 436 14.94 -18.44 7.15
N GLN A 437 15.87 -17.56 6.88
CA GLN A 437 15.90 -16.77 5.64
C GLN A 437 16.08 -17.68 4.42
N GLU A 438 16.98 -18.63 4.48
CA GLU A 438 17.18 -19.62 3.42
C GLU A 438 15.94 -20.50 3.21
N GLU A 439 15.26 -20.90 4.27
CA GLU A 439 14.00 -21.64 4.17
C GLU A 439 12.90 -20.82 3.49
N LEU A 440 12.75 -19.54 3.84
CA LEU A 440 11.81 -18.62 3.20
C LEU A 440 12.14 -18.42 1.73
N ARG A 441 13.42 -18.26 1.39
CA ARG A 441 13.88 -18.15 -0.01
C ARG A 441 13.49 -19.39 -0.82
N ARG A 442 13.79 -20.59 -0.31
CA ARG A 442 13.42 -21.86 -0.97
C ARG A 442 11.90 -22.01 -1.12
N LEU A 443 11.13 -21.59 -0.13
CA LEU A 443 9.67 -21.60 -0.20
C LEU A 443 9.17 -20.68 -1.32
N ARG A 444 9.72 -19.46 -1.41
CA ARG A 444 9.37 -18.51 -2.48
C ARG A 444 9.71 -19.06 -3.88
N GLU A 445 10.91 -19.61 -4.05
CA GLU A 445 11.34 -20.27 -5.30
C GLU A 445 10.42 -21.44 -5.70
N ALA A 446 10.05 -22.28 -4.74
CA ALA A 446 9.13 -23.39 -4.98
C ALA A 446 7.73 -22.91 -5.42
N TRP A 447 7.27 -21.76 -4.93
CA TRP A 447 6.01 -21.15 -5.37
C TRP A 447 6.13 -20.46 -6.73
N VAL A 448 7.24 -19.78 -7.01
CA VAL A 448 7.53 -19.21 -8.36
C VAL A 448 7.46 -20.29 -9.44
N ALA A 449 7.94 -21.50 -9.14
CA ALA A 449 7.83 -22.62 -10.06
C ALA A 449 6.37 -23.06 -10.36
N LYS A 450 5.40 -22.69 -9.53
CA LYS A 450 3.98 -23.10 -9.64
C LYS A 450 3.06 -22.10 -10.30
N THR A 451 3.48 -20.83 -10.46
CA THR A 451 2.63 -19.77 -11.01
C THR A 451 3.44 -18.86 -11.91
N ASP A 452 2.79 -18.27 -12.91
CA ASP A 452 3.37 -17.22 -13.76
C ASP A 452 2.97 -15.82 -13.29
N ASN A 453 2.08 -15.72 -12.28
CA ASN A 453 1.66 -14.47 -11.67
C ASN A 453 2.71 -13.98 -10.64
N PRO A 454 2.79 -12.66 -10.41
CA PRO A 454 3.51 -12.12 -9.26
C PRO A 454 3.01 -12.74 -7.96
N ILE A 455 3.93 -13.07 -7.07
CA ILE A 455 3.60 -13.61 -5.74
C ILE A 455 3.52 -12.45 -4.75
N MET A 456 2.45 -12.42 -3.96
CA MET A 456 2.35 -11.52 -2.82
C MET A 456 3.07 -12.11 -1.62
N ILE A 457 3.72 -11.27 -0.86
CA ILE A 457 4.31 -11.63 0.42
C ILE A 457 3.53 -10.93 1.53
N PHE A 458 3.05 -11.70 2.50
CA PHE A 458 2.38 -11.23 3.70
C PHE A 458 3.32 -11.42 4.89
N GLU A 459 4.01 -10.35 5.28
CA GLU A 459 4.91 -10.36 6.42
C GLU A 459 4.21 -9.90 7.70
N ASN A 460 4.40 -10.64 8.79
CA ASN A 460 3.81 -10.35 10.09
C ASN A 460 4.86 -9.78 11.07
N TYR A 461 5.58 -8.74 10.68
CA TYR A 461 6.53 -8.06 11.55
C TYR A 461 5.87 -6.96 12.40
N PRO A 462 6.29 -6.74 13.63
CA PRO A 462 6.92 -7.69 14.54
C PRO A 462 5.85 -8.60 15.17
N PHE A 463 5.85 -9.89 14.82
CA PHE A 463 4.97 -10.84 15.49
C PHE A 463 5.65 -11.36 16.76
N THR A 464 5.14 -10.96 17.93
CA THR A 464 5.60 -11.48 19.21
C THR A 464 4.86 -12.77 19.54
N ASP A 465 5.57 -13.87 19.67
CA ASP A 465 5.00 -15.09 20.20
C ASP A 465 4.57 -14.88 21.67
N ARG A 466 3.61 -15.68 22.13
CA ARG A 466 3.09 -15.60 23.51
C ARG A 466 4.27 -15.63 24.52
N GLY A 467 4.42 -14.55 25.30
CA GLY A 467 5.44 -14.45 26.35
C GLY A 467 6.60 -13.50 26.05
N PHE A 468 6.74 -12.95 24.84
CA PHE A 468 7.70 -11.89 24.59
C PHE A 468 7.07 -10.52 24.79
N TYR A 469 7.43 -9.88 25.89
CA TYR A 469 7.02 -8.50 26.20
C TYR A 469 7.96 -7.44 25.60
N LEU A 470 9.04 -7.86 24.95
CA LEU A 470 9.97 -6.96 24.27
C LEU A 470 9.65 -6.96 22.77
N PRO A 471 9.56 -5.78 22.13
CA PRO A 471 9.38 -5.71 20.69
C PRO A 471 10.57 -6.32 19.97
N ALA A 472 10.33 -7.32 19.13
CA ALA A 472 11.34 -7.83 18.21
C ALA A 472 11.51 -6.81 17.08
N PHE A 473 12.63 -6.11 17.07
CA PHE A 473 12.91 -5.08 16.06
C PHE A 473 14.04 -5.59 15.16
N THR A 474 13.69 -5.93 13.91
CA THR A 474 14.61 -6.54 12.94
C THR A 474 14.62 -5.80 11.60
N PRO A 475 14.94 -4.48 11.59
CA PRO A 475 14.81 -3.66 10.38
C PRO A 475 15.71 -4.12 9.22
N HIS A 476 16.92 -4.62 9.53
CA HIS A 476 17.84 -5.14 8.51
C HIS A 476 17.29 -6.40 7.86
N ALA A 477 16.86 -7.40 8.66
CA ALA A 477 16.25 -8.63 8.13
C ALA A 477 14.96 -8.37 7.34
N MET A 478 14.17 -7.38 7.75
CA MET A 478 13.01 -6.93 6.98
C MET A 478 13.44 -6.33 5.63
N GLY A 479 14.44 -5.46 5.63
CA GLY A 479 14.98 -4.87 4.40
C GLY A 479 15.55 -5.92 3.44
N GLU A 480 16.33 -6.87 3.94
CA GLU A 480 16.87 -7.99 3.15
C GLU A 480 15.76 -8.90 2.61
N SER A 481 14.68 -9.11 3.36
CA SER A 481 13.53 -9.91 2.90
C SER A 481 12.72 -9.24 1.79
N ILE A 482 12.75 -7.91 1.71
CA ILE A 482 12.03 -7.12 0.71
C ILE A 482 12.83 -6.93 -0.57
N ASN A 483 14.15 -6.81 -0.47
CA ASN A 483 15.07 -6.67 -1.60
C ASN A 483 15.43 -8.03 -2.23
#